data_a2a9573d092cbb126e80c4e8491380b2
#
_entry.id   a2a9573d092cbb126e80c4e8491380b2
#
_cell.length_a   1.000
_cell.length_b   1.000
_cell.length_c   1.000
_cell.angle_alpha   90.00
_cell.angle_beta   90.00
_cell.angle_gamma   90.00
#
_symmetry.space_group_name_H-M   'P 1'
#
loop_
_entity.id
_entity.type
_entity.pdbx_description
1 polymer ?
#
loop_
_entity_poly.entity_id
_entity_poly.type
_entity_poly.pdbx_seq_one_letter_code
_entity_poly.pdbx_strand_id
1 'polypeptide(L)'
;MASIIQKKRLSNEAKLLINKPLHYCTAYPDESNPLIWYFLIMGQKDTDYHNGEYIGKIIHSPKYPIEPPDYMMLTPSGRYSIGTKICLTNSSYHKGDWSSTWNILSILIGFYSIWLDDKEHGLSHITDTPTNRQKMARESISYNLKNNAAIYEKFDRTHLKDDLPIVLMKKKEENIVNEPIPQQQQQVENIVNEPILQQQQQQVENIVNEPIPQQQQIQFNLPKVNKAKKIKK
;
A
#
# COMPACT_ATOMS: atom_id res chain seq x y z
N MET A 1 11.53 8.23 -10.98
CA MET A 1 11.23 7.13 -11.94
C MET A 1 11.46 5.79 -11.24
N ALA A 2 10.66 4.76 -11.57
CA ALA A 2 10.86 3.42 -11.03
C ALA A 2 12.18 2.80 -11.51
N SER A 3 12.94 2.16 -10.61
CA SER A 3 14.17 1.43 -10.95
C SER A 3 13.88 0.20 -11.81
N ILE A 4 14.90 -0.40 -12.42
CA ILE A 4 14.75 -1.63 -13.22
C ILE A 4 14.21 -2.78 -12.36
N ILE A 5 14.68 -2.90 -11.11
CA ILE A 5 14.24 -3.93 -10.17
C ILE A 5 12.76 -3.76 -9.82
N GLN A 6 12.33 -2.54 -9.55
CA GLN A 6 10.92 -2.24 -9.27
C GLN A 6 10.02 -2.54 -10.46
N LYS A 7 10.44 -2.14 -11.67
CA LYS A 7 9.70 -2.44 -12.89
C LYS A 7 9.54 -3.95 -13.09
N LYS A 8 10.59 -4.73 -12.87
CA LYS A 8 10.56 -6.20 -12.95
C LYS A 8 9.62 -6.79 -11.90
N ARG A 9 9.70 -6.32 -10.65
CA ARG A 9 8.82 -6.74 -9.55
C ARG A 9 7.35 -6.46 -9.90
N LEU A 10 6.99 -5.23 -10.25
CA LEU A 10 5.63 -4.82 -10.59
C LEU A 10 5.10 -5.52 -11.83
N SER A 11 5.95 -5.78 -12.83
CA SER A 11 5.56 -6.58 -14.01
C SER A 11 5.23 -8.03 -13.65
N ASN A 12 5.99 -8.64 -12.74
CA ASN A 12 5.70 -9.99 -12.25
C ASN A 12 4.38 -10.03 -11.44
N GLU A 13 4.11 -9.00 -10.66
CA GLU A 13 2.85 -8.86 -9.92
C GLU A 13 1.65 -8.69 -10.84
N ALA A 14 1.80 -7.95 -11.95
CA ALA A 14 0.75 -7.86 -12.96
C ALA A 14 0.43 -9.23 -13.58
N LYS A 15 1.47 -10.01 -13.92
CA LYS A 15 1.30 -11.38 -14.42
C LYS A 15 0.65 -12.28 -13.37
N LEU A 16 1.01 -12.13 -12.09
CA LEU A 16 0.43 -12.90 -11.01
C LEU A 16 -1.08 -12.64 -10.90
N LEU A 17 -1.52 -11.38 -10.99
CA LEU A 17 -2.93 -11.03 -10.92
C LEU A 17 -3.73 -11.58 -12.14
N ILE A 18 -3.12 -11.58 -13.33
CA ILE A 18 -3.72 -12.19 -14.52
C ILE A 18 -3.88 -13.71 -14.34
N ASN A 19 -2.87 -14.38 -13.80
CA ASN A 19 -2.87 -15.84 -13.63
C ASN A 19 -3.76 -16.30 -12.45
N LYS A 20 -3.94 -15.46 -11.44
CA LYS A 20 -4.75 -15.71 -10.23
C LYS A 20 -5.74 -14.56 -10.01
N PRO A 21 -6.76 -14.42 -10.88
CA PRO A 21 -7.70 -13.30 -10.74
C PRO A 21 -8.56 -13.44 -9.50
N LEU A 22 -8.82 -12.31 -8.82
CA LEU A 22 -9.75 -12.22 -7.69
C LEU A 22 -11.16 -11.99 -8.23
N HIS A 23 -12.16 -12.72 -7.70
CA HIS A 23 -13.54 -12.64 -8.22
C HIS A 23 -14.28 -11.34 -7.84
N TYR A 24 -13.78 -10.61 -6.86
CA TYR A 24 -14.38 -9.38 -6.33
C TYR A 24 -13.54 -8.13 -6.58
N CYS A 25 -12.37 -8.29 -7.17
CA CYS A 25 -11.46 -7.18 -7.40
C CYS A 25 -10.64 -7.40 -8.67
N THR A 26 -10.37 -6.34 -9.39
CA THR A 26 -9.42 -6.30 -10.50
C THR A 26 -8.51 -5.08 -10.35
N ALA A 27 -7.30 -5.14 -10.92
CA ALA A 27 -6.39 -4.00 -10.90
C ALA A 27 -5.46 -4.01 -12.11
N TYR A 28 -4.95 -2.83 -12.45
CA TYR A 28 -3.95 -2.66 -13.51
C TYR A 28 -2.98 -1.52 -13.16
N PRO A 29 -1.71 -1.59 -13.62
CA PRO A 29 -0.76 -0.51 -13.48
C PRO A 29 -1.07 0.66 -14.44
N ASP A 30 -0.79 1.88 -14.00
CA ASP A 30 -0.83 3.06 -14.87
C ASP A 30 0.27 2.97 -15.94
N GLU A 31 -0.09 3.23 -17.19
CA GLU A 31 0.82 3.11 -18.34
C GLU A 31 1.98 4.12 -18.27
N SER A 32 1.70 5.31 -17.74
CA SER A 32 2.69 6.39 -17.63
C SER A 32 3.57 6.27 -16.40
N ASN A 33 3.06 5.67 -15.34
CA ASN A 33 3.77 5.50 -14.07
C ASN A 33 3.48 4.16 -13.41
N PRO A 34 4.33 3.14 -13.60
CA PRO A 34 4.11 1.79 -13.04
C PRO A 34 4.08 1.72 -11.52
N LEU A 35 4.44 2.79 -10.81
CA LEU A 35 4.29 2.88 -9.36
C LEU A 35 2.86 3.22 -8.92
N ILE A 36 1.99 3.59 -9.86
CA ILE A 36 0.57 3.83 -9.60
C ILE A 36 -0.22 2.67 -10.19
N TRP A 37 -1.10 2.09 -9.39
CA TRP A 37 -2.04 1.08 -9.82
C TRP A 37 -3.46 1.53 -9.52
N TYR A 38 -4.37 1.25 -10.41
CA TYR A 38 -5.80 1.42 -10.17
C TYR A 38 -6.42 0.06 -9.89
N PHE A 39 -7.33 0.01 -8.93
CA PHE A 39 -8.10 -1.18 -8.62
C PHE A 39 -9.60 -0.86 -8.59
N LEU A 40 -10.40 -1.86 -8.89
CA LEU A 40 -11.85 -1.86 -8.84
C LEU A 40 -12.30 -2.95 -7.88
N ILE A 41 -13.11 -2.60 -6.90
CA ILE A 41 -13.76 -3.52 -5.98
C ILE A 41 -15.25 -3.62 -6.32
N MET A 42 -15.77 -4.85 -6.36
CA MET A 42 -17.18 -5.15 -6.45
C MET A 42 -17.79 -5.24 -5.05
N GLY A 43 -18.86 -4.53 -4.81
CA GLY A 43 -19.66 -4.65 -3.58
C GLY A 43 -20.42 -5.97 -3.55
N GLN A 44 -20.10 -6.83 -2.59
CA GLN A 44 -20.61 -8.19 -2.52
C GLN A 44 -22.01 -8.25 -1.95
N LYS A 45 -22.72 -9.31 -2.32
CA LYS A 45 -24.04 -9.66 -1.79
C LYS A 45 -24.00 -9.72 -0.25
N ASP A 46 -25.10 -9.35 0.37
CA ASP A 46 -25.28 -9.32 1.84
C ASP A 46 -24.37 -8.29 2.56
N THR A 47 -23.90 -7.26 1.84
CA THR A 47 -23.21 -6.09 2.39
C THR A 47 -23.92 -4.79 2.01
N ASP A 48 -23.66 -3.71 2.75
CA ASP A 48 -24.13 -2.36 2.41
C ASP A 48 -23.58 -1.84 1.08
N TYR A 49 -22.58 -2.51 0.53
CA TYR A 49 -21.89 -2.14 -0.69
C TYR A 49 -22.41 -2.88 -1.93
N HIS A 50 -23.39 -3.79 -1.77
CA HIS A 50 -23.91 -4.66 -2.82
C HIS A 50 -24.31 -3.87 -4.08
N ASN A 51 -23.96 -4.41 -5.24
CA ASN A 51 -24.14 -3.80 -6.58
C ASN A 51 -23.35 -2.51 -6.80
N GLY A 52 -22.44 -2.13 -5.90
CA GLY A 52 -21.55 -1.00 -6.11
C GLY A 52 -20.24 -1.41 -6.77
N GLU A 53 -19.63 -0.48 -7.52
CA GLU A 53 -18.29 -0.60 -8.09
C GLU A 53 -17.41 0.56 -7.59
N TYR A 54 -16.32 0.25 -6.92
CA TYR A 54 -15.52 1.22 -6.20
C TYR A 54 -14.10 1.24 -6.69
N ILE A 55 -13.70 2.36 -7.30
CA ILE A 55 -12.33 2.57 -7.77
C ILE A 55 -11.47 3.13 -6.65
N GLY A 56 -10.28 2.58 -6.52
CA GLY A 56 -9.21 3.14 -5.74
C GLY A 56 -7.88 3.11 -6.50
N LYS A 57 -6.86 3.65 -5.87
CA LYS A 57 -5.49 3.54 -6.37
C LYS A 57 -4.51 3.16 -5.28
N ILE A 58 -3.49 2.41 -5.68
CA ILE A 58 -2.31 2.06 -4.90
C ILE A 58 -1.16 2.90 -5.43
N ILE A 59 -0.42 3.54 -4.54
CA ILE A 59 0.72 4.38 -4.86
C ILE A 59 1.94 3.73 -4.22
N HIS A 60 2.70 2.98 -5.03
CA HIS A 60 3.92 2.33 -4.54
C HIS A 60 5.00 3.35 -4.22
N SER A 61 5.72 3.13 -3.12
CA SER A 61 6.90 3.91 -2.76
C SER A 61 7.97 3.80 -3.86
N PRO A 62 8.79 4.85 -4.08
CA PRO A 62 10.00 4.73 -4.89
C PRO A 62 10.99 3.66 -4.40
N LYS A 63 10.81 3.12 -3.20
CA LYS A 63 11.60 2.02 -2.63
C LYS A 63 10.82 0.71 -2.53
N TYR A 64 9.65 0.59 -3.18
CA TYR A 64 8.90 -0.66 -3.22
C TYR A 64 9.77 -1.80 -3.82
N PRO A 65 9.78 -3.03 -3.29
CA PRO A 65 8.94 -3.55 -2.20
C PRO A 65 9.47 -3.35 -0.76
N ILE A 66 10.60 -2.64 -0.57
CA ILE A 66 11.18 -2.41 0.76
C ILE A 66 10.27 -1.55 1.63
N GLU A 67 9.63 -0.54 1.04
CA GLU A 67 8.64 0.30 1.72
C GLU A 67 7.23 -0.02 1.22
N PRO A 68 6.21 0.06 2.12
CA PRO A 68 4.81 -0.18 1.77
C PRO A 68 4.26 0.86 0.79
N PRO A 69 3.16 0.52 0.08
CA PRO A 69 2.40 1.47 -0.71
C PRO A 69 1.47 2.34 0.15
N ASP A 70 0.90 3.36 -0.47
CA ASP A 70 -0.26 4.11 0.02
C ASP A 70 -1.52 3.69 -0.74
N TYR A 71 -2.67 3.90 -0.10
CA TYR A 71 -3.98 3.61 -0.68
C TYR A 71 -4.85 4.85 -0.68
N MET A 72 -5.73 4.97 -1.68
CA MET A 72 -6.66 6.09 -1.81
C MET A 72 -7.91 5.64 -2.57
N MET A 73 -9.10 6.00 -2.08
CA MET A 73 -10.33 5.77 -2.84
C MET A 73 -10.63 6.94 -3.77
N LEU A 74 -11.21 6.62 -4.92
CA LEU A 74 -11.68 7.58 -5.92
C LEU A 74 -13.20 7.58 -6.04
N THR A 75 -13.86 6.50 -5.63
CA THR A 75 -15.33 6.38 -5.62
C THR A 75 -15.85 6.51 -4.19
N PRO A 76 -16.85 7.36 -3.93
CA PRO A 76 -17.49 7.44 -2.62
C PRO A 76 -18.13 6.11 -2.23
N SER A 77 -18.00 5.73 -0.96
CA SER A 77 -18.53 4.46 -0.44
C SER A 77 -19.13 4.57 0.96
N GLY A 78 -18.91 5.70 1.66
CA GLY A 78 -19.25 5.81 3.07
C GLY A 78 -18.33 5.03 4.02
N ARG A 79 -17.18 4.51 3.50
CA ARG A 79 -16.17 3.81 4.29
C ARG A 79 -14.86 4.59 4.40
N TYR A 80 -14.47 5.28 3.34
CA TYR A 80 -13.24 6.09 3.27
C TYR A 80 -13.50 7.42 2.58
N SER A 81 -12.80 8.46 3.01
CA SER A 81 -12.75 9.75 2.31
C SER A 81 -12.06 9.60 0.96
N ILE A 82 -12.68 10.10 -0.10
CA ILE A 82 -12.07 10.08 -1.44
C ILE A 82 -10.90 11.06 -1.52
N GLY A 83 -9.90 10.72 -2.33
CA GLY A 83 -8.75 11.58 -2.59
C GLY A 83 -7.77 11.73 -1.42
N THR A 84 -7.98 11.01 -0.31
CA THR A 84 -7.14 11.05 0.89
C THR A 84 -6.44 9.71 1.09
N LYS A 85 -5.18 9.74 1.55
CA LYS A 85 -4.45 8.51 1.90
C LYS A 85 -5.11 7.81 3.08
N ILE A 86 -5.27 6.50 2.95
CA ILE A 86 -5.89 5.65 3.97
C ILE A 86 -4.82 5.08 4.88
N CYS A 87 -5.01 5.22 6.20
CA CYS A 87 -4.16 4.58 7.19
C CYS A 87 -4.56 3.12 7.36
N LEU A 88 -3.69 2.20 6.91
CA LEU A 88 -3.82 0.76 7.06
C LEU A 88 -2.54 0.18 7.64
N THR A 89 -2.63 -0.97 8.29
CA THR A 89 -1.47 -1.67 8.88
C THR A 89 -0.38 -2.01 7.86
N ASN A 90 -0.76 -2.21 6.59
CA ASN A 90 0.16 -2.47 5.48
C ASN A 90 0.42 -1.23 4.60
N SER A 91 0.24 -0.02 5.15
CA SER A 91 0.48 1.25 4.45
C SER A 91 1.70 2.00 4.97
N SER A 92 2.05 3.11 4.33
CA SER A 92 3.18 3.96 4.73
C SER A 92 3.06 4.54 6.16
N TYR A 93 1.89 4.48 6.76
CA TYR A 93 1.67 4.88 8.16
C TYR A 93 2.22 3.86 9.17
N HIS A 94 2.33 2.57 8.78
CA HIS A 94 2.77 1.46 9.64
C HIS A 94 3.93 0.68 9.01
N LYS A 95 5.03 1.37 8.71
CA LYS A 95 6.20 0.77 8.03
C LYS A 95 6.81 -0.43 8.75
N GLY A 96 6.67 -0.49 10.08
CA GLY A 96 7.19 -1.59 10.89
C GLY A 96 6.48 -2.92 10.69
N ASP A 97 5.24 -2.88 10.25
CA ASP A 97 4.39 -4.07 10.02
C ASP A 97 4.47 -4.56 8.57
N TRP A 98 5.17 -3.83 7.72
CA TRP A 98 5.33 -4.17 6.31
C TRP A 98 6.37 -5.25 6.10
N SER A 99 6.07 -6.19 5.22
CA SER A 99 7.03 -7.16 4.68
C SER A 99 7.12 -7.04 3.16
N SER A 100 8.32 -7.09 2.61
CA SER A 100 8.56 -7.10 1.15
C SER A 100 8.04 -8.36 0.44
N THR A 101 7.62 -9.37 1.20
CA THR A 101 6.94 -10.57 0.66
C THR A 101 5.51 -10.29 0.20
N TRP A 102 4.89 -9.20 0.69
CA TRP A 102 3.59 -8.76 0.20
C TRP A 102 3.65 -8.43 -1.29
N ASN A 103 2.64 -8.85 -2.03
CA ASN A 103 2.48 -8.60 -3.45
C ASN A 103 1.07 -8.06 -3.73
N ILE A 104 0.79 -7.72 -4.97
CA ILE A 104 -0.50 -7.10 -5.35
C ILE A 104 -1.73 -7.94 -4.93
N LEU A 105 -1.65 -9.28 -4.99
CA LEU A 105 -2.76 -10.12 -4.55
C LEU A 105 -3.00 -10.00 -3.06
N SER A 106 -1.96 -10.19 -2.23
CA SER A 106 -2.07 -10.08 -0.78
C SER A 106 -2.47 -8.66 -0.34
N ILE A 107 -1.98 -7.64 -1.05
CA ILE A 107 -2.38 -6.24 -0.84
C ILE A 107 -3.88 -6.06 -1.09
N LEU A 108 -4.41 -6.53 -2.22
CA LEU A 108 -5.83 -6.38 -2.56
C LEU A 108 -6.74 -7.20 -1.64
N ILE A 109 -6.33 -8.44 -1.29
CA ILE A 109 -7.03 -9.29 -0.33
C ILE A 109 -7.11 -8.60 1.04
N GLY A 110 -5.98 -8.14 1.56
CA GLY A 110 -5.91 -7.45 2.85
C GLY A 110 -6.74 -6.16 2.85
N PHE A 111 -6.64 -5.36 1.79
CA PHE A 111 -7.47 -4.15 1.65
C PHE A 111 -8.96 -4.48 1.67
N TYR A 112 -9.37 -5.50 0.91
CA TYR A 112 -10.77 -5.90 0.83
C TYR A 112 -11.31 -6.42 2.17
N SER A 113 -10.51 -7.20 2.91
CA SER A 113 -10.89 -7.68 4.24
C SER A 113 -11.14 -6.53 5.21
N ILE A 114 -10.27 -5.51 5.22
CA ILE A 114 -10.42 -4.31 6.05
C ILE A 114 -11.59 -3.44 5.57
N TRP A 115 -11.85 -3.39 4.26
CA TRP A 115 -13.00 -2.70 3.69
C TRP A 115 -14.33 -3.20 4.27
N LEU A 116 -14.44 -4.52 4.45
CA LEU A 116 -15.66 -5.15 4.99
C LEU A 116 -15.73 -5.13 6.52
N ASP A 117 -14.66 -4.80 7.22
CA ASP A 117 -14.63 -4.75 8.68
C ASP A 117 -14.89 -3.32 9.19
N ASP A 118 -16.12 -3.09 9.68
CA ASP A 118 -16.52 -1.79 10.23
C ASP A 118 -15.85 -1.44 11.57
N LYS A 119 -15.14 -2.39 12.19
CA LYS A 119 -14.44 -2.16 13.47
C LYS A 119 -13.09 -1.46 13.27
N GLU A 120 -12.53 -1.58 12.08
CA GLU A 120 -11.27 -0.91 11.74
C GLU A 120 -11.50 0.60 11.54
N HIS A 121 -10.76 1.39 12.31
CA HIS A 121 -10.81 2.85 12.27
C HIS A 121 -9.39 3.41 12.10
N GLY A 122 -9.28 4.52 11.41
CA GLY A 122 -8.01 5.21 11.18
C GLY A 122 -8.17 6.48 10.37
N LEU A 123 -7.08 7.09 9.98
CA LEU A 123 -7.09 8.27 9.13
C LEU A 123 -7.80 7.97 7.81
N SER A 124 -8.70 8.88 7.40
CA SER A 124 -9.54 8.76 6.20
C SER A 124 -10.73 7.80 6.34
N HIS A 125 -10.88 7.11 7.46
CA HIS A 125 -12.06 6.28 7.70
C HIS A 125 -13.30 7.16 7.95
N ILE A 126 -14.44 6.70 7.42
CA ILE A 126 -15.77 7.31 7.61
C ILE A 126 -16.66 6.25 8.21
N THR A 127 -17.49 6.66 9.17
CA THR A 127 -18.61 5.86 9.66
C THR A 127 -19.89 6.46 9.12
N ASP A 128 -20.46 5.82 8.11
CA ASP A 128 -21.72 6.25 7.51
C ASP A 128 -22.82 5.23 7.80
N THR A 129 -24.07 5.64 7.61
CA THR A 129 -25.23 4.77 7.82
C THR A 129 -25.36 3.72 6.71
N PRO A 130 -25.90 2.52 6.99
CA PRO A 130 -26.17 1.51 5.97
C PRO A 130 -26.98 2.09 4.80
N THR A 131 -27.99 2.92 5.08
CA THR A 131 -28.83 3.56 4.06
C THR A 131 -28.02 4.43 3.10
N ASN A 132 -27.07 5.23 3.62
CA ASN A 132 -26.22 6.07 2.79
C ASN A 132 -25.23 5.24 1.99
N ARG A 133 -24.63 4.19 2.58
CA ARG A 133 -23.71 3.26 1.88
C ARG A 133 -24.44 2.57 0.73
N GLN A 134 -25.65 2.06 0.95
CA GLN A 134 -26.49 1.45 -0.09
C GLN A 134 -26.90 2.45 -1.19
N LYS A 135 -27.14 3.71 -0.84
CA LYS A 135 -27.35 4.77 -1.82
C LYS A 135 -26.10 4.98 -2.68
N MET A 136 -24.93 5.14 -2.05
CA MET A 136 -23.66 5.31 -2.76
C MET A 136 -23.33 4.09 -3.64
N ALA A 137 -23.68 2.87 -3.19
CA ALA A 137 -23.53 1.66 -3.98
C ALA A 137 -24.33 1.76 -5.30
N ARG A 138 -25.59 2.12 -5.24
CA ARG A 138 -26.45 2.30 -6.43
C ARG A 138 -25.95 3.39 -7.38
N GLU A 139 -25.33 4.43 -6.84
CA GLU A 139 -24.84 5.60 -7.59
C GLU A 139 -23.39 5.43 -8.07
N SER A 140 -22.65 4.41 -7.61
CA SER A 140 -21.21 4.26 -7.83
C SER A 140 -20.81 4.12 -9.30
N ILE A 141 -21.57 3.35 -10.07
CA ILE A 141 -21.31 3.14 -11.52
C ILE A 141 -21.47 4.47 -12.27
N SER A 142 -22.58 5.19 -12.04
CA SER A 142 -22.82 6.49 -12.69
C SER A 142 -21.79 7.54 -12.25
N TYR A 143 -21.38 7.51 -10.98
CA TYR A 143 -20.31 8.35 -10.48
C TYR A 143 -18.97 8.06 -11.20
N ASN A 144 -18.62 6.78 -11.36
CA ASN A 144 -17.39 6.37 -12.03
C ASN A 144 -17.37 6.78 -13.51
N LEU A 145 -18.47 6.57 -14.22
CA LEU A 145 -18.62 7.00 -15.62
C LEU A 145 -18.48 8.51 -15.78
N LYS A 146 -18.97 9.29 -14.81
CA LYS A 146 -18.90 10.75 -14.86
C LYS A 146 -17.51 11.29 -14.47
N ASN A 147 -16.89 10.74 -13.40
CA ASN A 147 -15.74 11.35 -12.75
C ASN A 147 -14.43 10.58 -13.00
N ASN A 148 -14.51 9.30 -13.36
CA ASN A 148 -13.36 8.41 -13.48
C ASN A 148 -13.38 7.62 -14.81
N ALA A 149 -14.08 8.06 -15.84
CA ALA A 149 -14.33 7.31 -17.09
C ALA A 149 -13.07 6.67 -17.68
N ALA A 150 -12.01 7.46 -17.87
CA ALA A 150 -10.76 7.01 -18.48
C ALA A 150 -10.04 5.90 -17.67
N ILE A 151 -10.27 5.83 -16.35
CA ILE A 151 -9.75 4.77 -15.48
C ILE A 151 -10.72 3.60 -15.49
N TYR A 152 -12.02 3.89 -15.37
CA TYR A 152 -13.09 2.92 -15.20
C TYR A 152 -13.24 1.98 -16.40
N GLU A 153 -13.09 2.48 -17.62
CA GLU A 153 -13.24 1.73 -18.86
C GLU A 153 -12.09 0.73 -19.11
N LYS A 154 -10.92 0.94 -18.47
CA LYS A 154 -9.76 0.05 -18.63
C LYS A 154 -9.82 -1.22 -17.79
N PHE A 155 -10.76 -1.34 -16.84
CA PHE A 155 -10.85 -2.53 -16.02
C PHE A 155 -11.41 -3.73 -16.78
N ASP A 156 -10.67 -4.85 -16.75
CA ASP A 156 -11.21 -6.15 -17.14
C ASP A 156 -12.12 -6.69 -16.03
N ARG A 157 -13.38 -6.90 -16.35
CA ARG A 157 -14.42 -7.37 -15.42
C ARG A 157 -14.86 -8.80 -15.70
N THR A 158 -14.26 -9.49 -16.67
CA THR A 158 -14.71 -10.79 -17.16
C THR A 158 -14.70 -11.87 -16.09
N HIS A 159 -13.86 -11.71 -15.07
CA HIS A 159 -13.70 -12.65 -13.96
C HIS A 159 -14.43 -12.23 -12.66
N LEU A 160 -15.01 -11.01 -12.63
CA LEU A 160 -15.69 -10.49 -11.45
C LEU A 160 -17.05 -11.19 -11.26
N LYS A 161 -17.41 -11.46 -10.00
CA LYS A 161 -18.64 -12.07 -9.56
C LYS A 161 -19.15 -11.39 -8.30
N ASP A 162 -20.40 -11.03 -8.28
CA ASP A 162 -21.10 -10.37 -7.18
C ASP A 162 -21.87 -11.34 -6.28
N ASP A 163 -22.00 -12.59 -6.69
CA ASP A 163 -22.84 -13.63 -6.07
C ASP A 163 -22.11 -14.57 -5.10
N LEU A 164 -20.79 -14.38 -4.91
CA LEU A 164 -20.02 -15.24 -4.03
C LEU A 164 -20.26 -14.90 -2.55
N PRO A 165 -20.68 -15.89 -1.73
CA PRO A 165 -20.77 -15.71 -0.27
C PRO A 165 -19.40 -15.33 0.32
N ILE A 166 -19.40 -14.36 1.24
CA ILE A 166 -18.17 -13.87 1.91
C ILE A 166 -17.38 -15.02 2.56
N VAL A 167 -18.05 -16.04 3.09
CA VAL A 167 -17.41 -17.22 3.70
C VAL A 167 -16.59 -18.02 2.69
N LEU A 168 -17.05 -18.15 1.44
CA LEU A 168 -16.30 -18.84 0.38
C LEU A 168 -15.10 -18.02 -0.09
N MET A 169 -15.21 -16.70 -0.04
CA MET A 169 -14.10 -15.81 -0.33
C MET A 169 -12.98 -15.96 0.69
N LYS A 170 -13.27 -15.90 2.00
CA LYS A 170 -12.28 -16.09 3.06
C LYS A 170 -11.52 -17.41 2.95
N LYS A 171 -12.23 -18.53 2.69
CA LYS A 171 -11.58 -19.84 2.45
C LYS A 171 -10.64 -19.84 1.24
N LYS A 172 -11.01 -19.14 0.17
CA LYS A 172 -10.20 -19.07 -1.04
C LYS A 172 -8.98 -18.17 -0.87
N GLU A 173 -9.13 -17.10 -0.11
CA GLU A 173 -8.07 -16.17 0.28
C GLU A 173 -7.02 -16.83 1.16
N GLU A 174 -7.43 -17.60 2.18
CA GLU A 174 -6.52 -18.39 3.03
C GLU A 174 -5.66 -19.35 2.21
N ASN A 175 -6.22 -19.99 1.19
CA ASN A 175 -5.48 -20.89 0.30
C ASN A 175 -4.49 -20.13 -0.60
N ILE A 176 -4.82 -18.91 -1.06
CA ILE A 176 -3.93 -18.10 -1.88
C ILE A 176 -2.76 -17.54 -1.07
N VAL A 177 -3.03 -17.10 0.17
CA VAL A 177 -2.01 -16.53 1.06
C VAL A 177 -1.03 -17.62 1.55
N ASN A 178 -1.51 -18.84 1.77
CA ASN A 178 -0.72 -19.96 2.27
C ASN A 178 0.00 -20.77 1.18
N GLU A 179 -0.22 -20.48 -0.11
CA GLU A 179 0.57 -21.12 -1.16
C GLU A 179 2.03 -20.68 -1.08
N PRO A 180 3.01 -21.61 -1.03
CA PRO A 180 4.42 -21.26 -1.04
C PRO A 180 4.77 -20.48 -2.31
N ILE A 181 5.55 -19.43 -2.15
CA ILE A 181 6.10 -18.65 -3.27
C ILE A 181 6.87 -19.62 -4.18
N PRO A 182 6.62 -19.63 -5.50
CA PRO A 182 7.35 -20.49 -6.41
C PRO A 182 8.86 -20.35 -6.19
N GLN A 183 9.60 -21.49 -6.14
CA GLN A 183 11.06 -21.51 -5.85
C GLN A 183 11.88 -20.55 -6.72
N GLN A 184 11.43 -20.23 -7.94
CA GLN A 184 12.05 -19.24 -8.80
C GLN A 184 11.98 -17.81 -8.25
N GLN A 185 10.96 -17.46 -7.44
CA GLN A 185 10.89 -16.15 -6.78
C GLN A 185 11.80 -16.09 -5.55
N GLN A 186 11.95 -17.19 -4.81
CA GLN A 186 12.89 -17.28 -3.69
C GLN A 186 14.34 -17.16 -4.14
N GLN A 187 14.71 -17.73 -5.31
CA GLN A 187 16.05 -17.58 -5.86
C GLN A 187 16.35 -16.13 -6.29
N VAL A 188 15.38 -15.40 -6.78
CA VAL A 188 15.55 -13.98 -7.16
C VAL A 188 15.67 -13.09 -5.91
N GLU A 189 14.94 -13.40 -4.82
CA GLU A 189 15.09 -12.70 -3.54
C GLU A 189 16.47 -12.95 -2.91
N ASN A 190 16.97 -14.17 -2.97
CA ASN A 190 18.32 -14.51 -2.48
C ASN A 190 19.42 -13.85 -3.31
N ILE A 191 19.28 -13.79 -4.63
CA ILE A 191 20.25 -13.16 -5.53
C ILE A 191 20.29 -11.63 -5.34
N VAL A 192 19.17 -11.00 -4.98
CA VAL A 192 19.09 -9.53 -4.84
C VAL A 192 19.48 -9.08 -3.43
N ASN A 193 19.17 -9.87 -2.40
CA ASN A 193 19.37 -9.47 -0.99
C ASN A 193 20.77 -9.80 -0.45
N GLU A 194 21.40 -10.91 -0.86
CA GLU A 194 22.74 -11.27 -0.38
C GLU A 194 23.83 -10.25 -0.75
N PRO A 195 23.94 -9.76 -2.00
CA PRO A 195 24.99 -8.77 -2.33
C PRO A 195 24.78 -7.42 -1.63
N ILE A 196 23.52 -7.02 -1.37
CA ILE A 196 23.22 -5.74 -0.71
C ILE A 196 23.56 -5.82 0.78
N LEU A 197 23.25 -6.94 1.44
CA LEU A 197 23.59 -7.15 2.83
C LEU A 197 25.13 -7.21 3.03
N GLN A 198 25.85 -7.90 2.15
CA GLN A 198 27.31 -7.99 2.21
C GLN A 198 27.99 -6.63 1.96
N GLN A 199 27.49 -5.83 1.02
CA GLN A 199 28.01 -4.48 0.80
C GLN A 199 27.71 -3.54 1.97
N GLN A 200 26.57 -3.65 2.62
CA GLN A 200 26.25 -2.86 3.82
C GLN A 200 27.09 -3.28 5.02
N GLN A 201 27.36 -4.57 5.22
CA GLN A 201 28.22 -5.06 6.28
C GLN A 201 29.67 -4.62 6.07
N GLN A 202 30.22 -4.70 4.85
CA GLN A 202 31.55 -4.21 4.53
C GLN A 202 31.70 -2.69 4.71
N GLN A 203 30.66 -1.90 4.41
CA GLN A 203 30.69 -0.46 4.65
C GLN A 203 30.69 -0.13 6.16
N VAL A 204 29.95 -0.89 6.97
CA VAL A 204 29.94 -0.71 8.42
C VAL A 204 31.27 -1.12 9.05
N GLU A 205 31.88 -2.23 8.61
CA GLU A 205 33.21 -2.65 9.08
C GLU A 205 34.33 -1.67 8.70
N ASN A 206 34.26 -1.07 7.51
CA ASN A 206 35.23 -0.05 7.09
C ASN A 206 35.09 1.25 7.89
N ILE A 207 33.88 1.65 8.30
CA ILE A 207 33.64 2.83 9.14
C ILE A 207 34.14 2.59 10.58
N VAL A 208 34.03 1.38 11.10
CA VAL A 208 34.45 1.04 12.47
C VAL A 208 35.99 0.91 12.58
N ASN A 209 36.67 0.54 11.49
CA ASN A 209 38.12 0.28 11.47
C ASN A 209 38.97 1.47 10.97
N GLU A 210 38.36 2.59 10.57
CA GLU A 210 39.17 3.81 10.28
C GLU A 210 39.70 4.40 11.58
N PRO A 211 41.05 4.61 11.68
CA PRO A 211 41.64 5.26 12.84
C PRO A 211 41.19 6.70 12.90
N ILE A 212 40.57 7.09 14.01
CA ILE A 212 40.13 8.47 14.30
C ILE A 212 41.34 9.40 14.15
N PRO A 213 41.30 10.40 13.24
CA PRO A 213 42.39 11.34 13.09
C PRO A 213 42.60 12.12 14.40
N GLN A 214 43.75 11.97 15.01
CA GLN A 214 44.19 12.76 16.18
C GLN A 214 44.47 14.20 15.78
N GLN A 215 43.49 14.98 15.39
CA GLN A 215 43.59 16.45 15.31
C GLN A 215 42.23 17.05 15.02
N GLN A 216 41.55 17.41 16.09
CA GLN A 216 40.74 18.64 16.25
C GLN A 216 40.13 18.68 17.63
N GLN A 217 40.98 19.08 18.61
CA GLN A 217 40.44 19.66 19.86
C GLN A 217 39.83 21.01 19.52
N ILE A 218 38.52 21.06 19.28
CA ILE A 218 37.78 22.30 19.21
C ILE A 218 37.59 22.74 20.66
N GLN A 219 38.37 23.77 21.11
CA GLN A 219 38.16 24.46 22.35
C GLN A 219 36.82 25.23 22.26
N PHE A 220 35.83 24.72 22.95
CA PHE A 220 34.60 25.48 23.19
C PHE A 220 34.87 26.62 24.17
N ASN A 221 35.09 27.84 23.67
CA ASN A 221 35.07 29.07 24.47
C ASN A 221 33.61 29.41 24.80
N LEU A 222 33.19 29.08 26.01
CA LEU A 222 31.92 29.57 26.59
C LEU A 222 32.02 31.06 26.90
N PRO A 223 31.08 31.91 26.46
CA PRO A 223 31.07 33.32 26.81
C PRO A 223 30.77 33.49 28.32
N LYS A 224 31.61 34.27 29.02
CA LYS A 224 31.44 34.64 30.43
C LYS A 224 30.13 35.43 30.61
N VAL A 225 29.20 34.90 31.40
CA VAL A 225 27.99 35.60 31.82
C VAL A 225 28.37 36.75 32.75
N ASN A 226 28.18 37.99 32.29
CA ASN A 226 28.36 39.21 33.11
C ASN A 226 27.25 39.28 34.17
N LYS A 227 27.65 39.27 35.45
CA LYS A 227 26.78 39.53 36.59
C LYS A 227 26.17 40.93 36.49
N ALA A 228 24.85 40.99 36.40
CA ALA A 228 24.10 42.25 36.46
C ALA A 228 24.31 42.98 37.78
N LYS A 229 24.62 44.27 37.70
CA LYS A 229 24.73 45.20 38.84
C LYS A 229 23.38 45.36 39.51
N LYS A 230 23.36 45.17 40.86
CA LYS A 230 22.28 45.65 41.74
C LYS A 230 22.12 47.12 41.61
N ILE A 231 20.94 47.60 41.19
CA ILE A 231 20.52 48.97 41.38
C ILE A 231 19.70 49.04 42.68
N LYS A 232 20.23 49.82 43.67
CA LYS A 232 19.49 50.30 44.83
C LYS A 232 18.71 51.52 44.39
N LYS A 233 17.42 51.52 44.54
CA LYS A 233 16.60 52.55 45.26
C LYS A 233 15.16 52.07 45.21
#